data_ceeb569150b70135ed4ee16a57e0ad32
#
_entry.id   ceeb569150b70135ed4ee16a57e0ad32
#
_cell.length_a   1.000
_cell.length_b   1.000
_cell.length_c   1.000
_cell.angle_alpha   90.00
_cell.angle_beta   90.00
_cell.angle_gamma   90.00
#
_symmetry.space_group_name_H-M   'P 1'
#
loop_
_entity.id
_entity.type
_entity.pdbx_description
1 polymer ?
#
loop_
_entity_poly.entity_id
_entity_poly.type
_entity_poly.pdbx_seq_one_letter_code
_entity_poly.pdbx_strand_id
1 'polypeptide(L)'
;MADVSAFTPKAWFSNPEPLVGRTENGSPRLPEEIAGVLPEFFRKTGCEDWVPMRKPLQRRDCRIHFLRSASHQPRGVVLKIYRQDAVGRNLAKNLHRKSCKYHDASTPECTIPEPLLFVQAENAIVMAHVDAPIAGSLLMKGFHSRERREAIIRKAARWLGWFHQHSDVTP
;
A
#
# COMPACT_ATOMS: atom_id res chain seq x y z
N MET A 1 -31.32 6.39 20.09
CA MET A 1 -31.32 6.07 18.67
C MET A 1 -30.39 7.07 17.99
N ALA A 2 -29.16 6.66 17.67
CA ALA A 2 -28.18 7.52 17.01
C ALA A 2 -28.36 7.40 15.48
N ASP A 3 -28.49 8.51 14.82
CA ASP A 3 -28.67 8.62 13.37
C ASP A 3 -27.41 8.15 12.64
N VAL A 4 -27.53 7.06 11.87
CA VAL A 4 -26.46 6.39 11.12
C VAL A 4 -26.43 6.84 9.65
N SER A 5 -27.09 7.95 9.30
CA SER A 5 -27.36 8.33 7.90
C SER A 5 -26.26 9.17 7.19
N ALA A 6 -25.08 9.40 7.80
CA ALA A 6 -24.07 10.34 7.27
C ALA A 6 -22.81 9.70 6.67
N PHE A 7 -22.79 8.42 6.35
CA PHE A 7 -21.61 7.82 5.70
C PHE A 7 -21.88 7.54 4.22
N THR A 8 -21.64 8.53 3.38
CA THR A 8 -21.71 8.38 1.91
C THR A 8 -20.36 7.84 1.37
N PRO A 9 -20.32 6.59 0.88
CA PRO A 9 -19.08 5.96 0.38
C PRO A 9 -18.65 6.45 -1.03
N LYS A 10 -19.29 7.50 -1.56
CA LYS A 10 -19.08 7.92 -2.97
C LYS A 10 -17.71 8.48 -3.32
N ALA A 11 -16.89 8.87 -2.32
CA ALA A 11 -15.61 9.55 -2.58
C ALA A 11 -14.40 8.63 -2.77
N TRP A 12 -14.53 7.31 -2.57
CA TRP A 12 -13.38 6.39 -2.56
C TRP A 12 -13.14 5.65 -3.88
N PHE A 13 -14.09 5.69 -4.82
CA PHE A 13 -14.08 4.83 -6.02
C PHE A 13 -14.30 5.55 -7.35
N SER A 14 -14.35 6.86 -7.39
CA SER A 14 -14.17 7.58 -8.65
C SER A 14 -12.75 7.32 -9.10
N ASN A 15 -12.59 6.71 -10.26
CA ASN A 15 -11.33 6.62 -10.97
C ASN A 15 -10.78 8.05 -11.09
N PRO A 16 -9.83 8.53 -10.29
CA PRO A 16 -9.33 9.88 -10.45
C PRO A 16 -8.54 9.88 -11.75
N GLU A 17 -8.88 10.78 -12.63
CA GLU A 17 -8.00 11.10 -13.74
C GLU A 17 -6.57 11.28 -13.22
N PRO A 18 -5.57 10.76 -13.92
CA PRO A 18 -4.19 10.87 -13.49
C PRO A 18 -3.80 12.36 -13.48
N LEU A 19 -3.79 12.95 -12.29
CA LEU A 19 -3.25 14.30 -12.10
C LEU A 19 -1.72 14.20 -12.08
N VAL A 20 -1.19 13.94 -13.25
CA VAL A 20 0.25 13.89 -13.48
C VAL A 20 0.62 15.20 -14.13
N GLY A 21 1.39 16.04 -13.41
CA GLY A 21 2.14 17.09 -14.07
C GLY A 21 3.00 16.44 -15.15
N ARG A 22 2.92 16.94 -16.37
CA ARG A 22 3.78 16.47 -17.46
C ARG A 22 5.06 17.30 -17.46
N THR A 23 6.17 16.64 -17.72
CA THR A 23 7.41 17.32 -18.09
C THR A 23 7.24 17.97 -19.47
N GLU A 24 8.12 18.87 -19.85
CA GLU A 24 8.16 19.47 -21.20
C GLU A 24 8.16 18.40 -22.32
N ASN A 25 8.66 17.20 -22.04
CA ASN A 25 8.70 16.06 -22.94
C ASN A 25 7.47 15.13 -22.82
N GLY A 26 6.40 15.55 -22.14
CA GLY A 26 5.16 14.78 -22.00
C GLY A 26 5.22 13.60 -21.03
N SER A 27 6.35 13.31 -20.41
CA SER A 27 6.51 12.24 -19.41
C SER A 27 5.85 12.64 -18.08
N PRO A 28 5.22 11.70 -17.37
CA PRO A 28 4.64 11.99 -16.07
C PRO A 28 5.75 12.35 -15.07
N ARG A 29 5.64 13.51 -14.43
CA ARG A 29 6.59 13.96 -13.42
C ARG A 29 6.34 13.26 -12.10
N LEU A 30 7.37 12.59 -11.58
CA LEU A 30 7.31 12.03 -10.23
C LEU A 30 7.27 13.16 -9.19
N PRO A 31 6.53 12.98 -8.08
CA PRO A 31 6.50 13.96 -7.00
C PRO A 31 7.90 14.24 -6.44
N GLU A 32 8.23 15.51 -6.24
CA GLU A 32 9.54 15.94 -5.73
C GLU A 32 9.90 15.31 -4.37
N GLU A 33 8.90 15.10 -3.54
CA GLU A 33 9.03 14.49 -2.20
C GLU A 33 9.56 13.05 -2.19
N ILE A 34 9.57 12.36 -3.35
CA ILE A 34 10.16 11.01 -3.46
C ILE A 34 11.56 11.05 -4.09
N ALA A 35 12.09 12.22 -4.41
CA ALA A 35 13.38 12.38 -5.09
C ALA A 35 14.54 11.73 -4.31
N GLY A 36 14.53 11.81 -2.98
CA GLY A 36 15.56 11.18 -2.14
C GLY A 36 15.50 9.63 -2.13
N VAL A 37 14.33 9.07 -2.41
CA VAL A 37 14.13 7.61 -2.45
C VAL A 37 14.47 7.02 -3.81
N LEU A 38 14.29 7.80 -4.90
CA LEU A 38 14.38 7.31 -6.28
C LEU A 38 15.73 6.66 -6.63
N PRO A 39 16.90 7.22 -6.28
CA PRO A 39 18.18 6.65 -6.70
C PRO A 39 18.37 5.21 -6.20
N GLU A 40 18.08 4.96 -4.92
CA GLU A 40 18.20 3.63 -4.33
C GLU A 40 17.11 2.69 -4.87
N PHE A 41 15.90 3.20 -5.07
CA PHE A 41 14.77 2.47 -5.63
C PHE A 41 15.05 2.04 -7.09
N PHE A 42 15.54 2.95 -7.94
CA PHE A 42 15.91 2.63 -9.33
C PHE A 42 17.05 1.62 -9.39
N ARG A 43 18.08 1.80 -8.55
CA ARG A 43 19.17 0.83 -8.46
C ARG A 43 18.67 -0.56 -8.06
N LYS A 44 17.71 -0.65 -7.14
CA LYS A 44 17.15 -1.93 -6.67
C LYS A 44 16.23 -2.58 -7.71
N THR A 45 15.44 -1.79 -8.42
CA THR A 45 14.45 -2.30 -9.39
C THR A 45 15.04 -2.46 -10.80
N GLY A 46 16.15 -1.79 -11.11
CA GLY A 46 16.71 -1.75 -12.46
C GLY A 46 15.79 -1.04 -13.48
N CYS A 47 14.87 -0.21 -13.00
CA CYS A 47 13.80 0.34 -13.81
C CYS A 47 13.53 1.80 -13.42
N GLU A 48 13.41 2.69 -14.42
CA GLU A 48 13.20 4.13 -14.24
C GLU A 48 11.83 4.61 -14.77
N ASP A 49 11.04 3.74 -15.41
CA ASP A 49 9.75 4.06 -16.04
C ASP A 49 8.57 4.12 -15.05
N TRP A 50 8.84 4.38 -13.78
CA TRP A 50 7.83 4.47 -12.76
C TRP A 50 6.98 5.72 -12.91
N VAL A 51 5.65 5.55 -12.90
CA VAL A 51 4.68 6.65 -12.98
C VAL A 51 3.70 6.59 -11.83
N PRO A 52 3.21 7.75 -11.34
CA PRO A 52 2.18 7.77 -10.30
C PRO A 52 0.88 7.13 -10.81
N MET A 53 0.29 6.25 -10.01
CA MET A 53 -1.01 5.65 -10.28
C MET A 53 -2.17 6.56 -9.85
N ARG A 54 -1.96 7.34 -8.79
CA ARG A 54 -2.96 8.23 -8.19
C ARG A 54 -2.31 9.27 -7.30
N LYS A 55 -3.09 10.23 -6.80
CA LYS A 55 -2.64 11.20 -5.79
C LYS A 55 -2.12 10.49 -4.54
N PRO A 56 -1.06 11.02 -3.92
CA PRO A 56 -0.58 10.53 -2.63
C PRO A 56 -1.67 10.58 -1.56
N LEU A 57 -1.65 9.62 -0.66
CA LEU A 57 -2.51 9.62 0.52
C LEU A 57 -1.73 10.13 1.73
N GLN A 58 -2.23 11.19 2.35
CA GLN A 58 -1.70 11.65 3.63
C GLN A 58 -2.29 10.81 4.76
N ARG A 59 -1.42 10.30 5.62
CA ARG A 59 -1.77 9.64 6.88
C ARG A 59 -1.11 10.38 8.04
N ARG A 60 -1.49 10.03 9.28
CA ARG A 60 -0.96 10.65 10.48
C ARG A 60 0.58 10.64 10.53
N ASP A 61 1.17 9.48 10.23
CA ASP A 61 2.60 9.24 10.44
C ASP A 61 3.39 9.07 9.14
N CYS A 62 2.71 8.99 7.99
CA CYS A 62 3.37 8.79 6.70
C CYS A 62 2.57 9.37 5.54
N ARG A 63 3.27 9.58 4.43
CA ARG A 63 2.71 9.86 3.11
C ARG A 63 2.89 8.63 2.22
N ILE A 64 1.84 8.27 1.50
CA ILE A 64 1.78 7.03 0.71
C ILE A 64 1.65 7.39 -0.76
N HIS A 65 2.64 6.98 -1.55
CA HIS A 65 2.64 7.09 -3.00
C HIS A 65 2.40 5.72 -3.63
N PHE A 66 1.73 5.73 -4.78
CA PHE A 66 1.44 4.54 -5.56
C PHE A 66 2.06 4.72 -6.93
N LEU A 67 3.00 3.86 -7.28
CA LEU A 67 3.73 3.92 -8.54
C LEU A 67 3.49 2.64 -9.32
N ARG A 68 3.52 2.75 -10.65
CA ARG A 68 3.49 1.59 -11.55
C ARG A 68 4.58 1.72 -12.62
N SER A 69 5.03 0.59 -13.11
CA SER A 69 5.91 0.47 -14.26
C SER A 69 5.31 -0.52 -15.26
N ALA A 70 5.59 -0.34 -16.54
CA ALA A 70 5.21 -1.29 -17.57
C ALA A 70 6.23 -2.43 -17.68
N SER A 71 7.49 -2.17 -17.36
CA SER A 71 8.64 -3.06 -17.58
C SER A 71 9.05 -3.86 -16.34
N HIS A 72 8.59 -3.48 -15.13
CA HIS A 72 9.01 -4.13 -13.90
C HIS A 72 7.97 -5.14 -13.34
N GLN A 73 8.47 -6.16 -12.62
CA GLN A 73 7.65 -7.04 -11.78
C GLN A 73 8.08 -6.91 -10.31
N PRO A 74 7.16 -6.61 -9.38
CA PRO A 74 5.73 -6.36 -9.59
C PRO A 74 5.46 -5.05 -10.33
N ARG A 75 4.42 -5.01 -11.15
CA ARG A 75 4.07 -3.83 -11.98
C ARG A 75 3.67 -2.59 -11.17
N GLY A 76 3.42 -2.75 -9.91
CA GLY A 76 3.06 -1.65 -9.02
C GLY A 76 3.78 -1.74 -7.70
N VAL A 77 4.07 -0.58 -7.11
CA VAL A 77 4.63 -0.48 -5.77
C VAL A 77 3.92 0.58 -4.94
N VAL A 78 3.97 0.40 -3.64
CA VAL A 78 3.52 1.36 -2.65
C VAL A 78 4.74 1.87 -1.90
N LEU A 79 5.00 3.17 -2.00
CA LEU A 79 6.07 3.85 -1.29
C LEU A 79 5.46 4.61 -0.11
N LYS A 80 5.89 4.30 1.10
CA LYS A 80 5.50 4.98 2.35
C LYS A 80 6.67 5.76 2.89
N ILE A 81 6.55 7.09 2.92
CA ILE A 81 7.56 8.00 3.50
C ILE A 81 7.04 8.43 4.87
N TYR A 82 7.79 8.10 5.89
CA TYR A 82 7.47 8.45 7.27
C TYR A 82 8.08 9.80 7.64
N ARG A 83 7.66 10.36 8.79
CA ARG A 83 8.21 11.61 9.32
C ARG A 83 9.73 11.54 9.42
N GLN A 84 10.40 12.68 9.12
CA GLN A 84 11.87 12.78 9.14
C GLN A 84 12.42 13.10 10.55
N ASP A 85 11.80 12.50 11.57
CA ASP A 85 12.23 12.58 12.96
C ASP A 85 12.59 11.19 13.52
N ALA A 86 13.06 11.13 14.75
CA ALA A 86 13.44 9.88 15.41
C ALA A 86 12.26 8.90 15.54
N VAL A 87 11.04 9.41 15.74
CA VAL A 87 9.82 8.60 15.87
C VAL A 87 9.49 7.95 14.53
N GLY A 88 9.47 8.73 13.45
CA GLY A 88 9.21 8.23 12.10
C GLY A 88 10.25 7.21 11.64
N ARG A 89 11.54 7.45 11.97
CA ARG A 89 12.65 6.52 11.68
C ARG A 89 12.44 5.17 12.37
N ASN A 90 12.18 5.19 13.66
CA ASN A 90 11.95 3.97 14.42
C ASN A 90 10.71 3.22 13.95
N LEU A 91 9.64 3.96 13.64
CA LEU A 91 8.40 3.39 13.09
C LEU A 91 8.65 2.71 11.75
N ALA A 92 9.30 3.39 10.80
CA ALA A 92 9.62 2.85 9.48
C ALA A 92 10.47 1.58 9.58
N LYS A 93 11.58 1.63 10.35
CA LYS A 93 12.47 0.49 10.57
C LYS A 93 11.74 -0.71 11.17
N ASN A 94 10.92 -0.50 12.20
CA ASN A 94 10.18 -1.57 12.86
C ASN A 94 9.13 -2.17 11.96
N LEU A 95 8.39 -1.33 11.21
CA LEU A 95 7.37 -1.81 10.27
C LEU A 95 7.99 -2.59 9.11
N HIS A 96 9.13 -2.13 8.55
CA HIS A 96 9.83 -2.89 7.52
C HIS A 96 10.26 -4.26 8.04
N ARG A 97 10.94 -4.32 9.20
CA ARG A 97 11.36 -5.58 9.81
C ARG A 97 10.19 -6.54 10.05
N LYS A 98 9.08 -6.03 10.58
CA LYS A 98 7.86 -6.84 10.78
C LYS A 98 7.27 -7.31 9.45
N SER A 99 7.24 -6.45 8.43
CA SER A 99 6.77 -6.84 7.10
C SER A 99 7.62 -7.94 6.49
N CYS A 100 8.95 -7.91 6.62
CA CYS A 100 9.81 -9.01 6.17
C CYS A 100 9.46 -10.32 6.92
N LYS A 101 9.40 -10.28 8.26
CA LYS A 101 9.03 -11.45 9.07
C LYS A 101 7.68 -12.07 8.65
N TYR A 102 6.66 -11.24 8.44
CA TYR A 102 5.33 -11.72 8.03
C TYR A 102 5.31 -12.20 6.59
N HIS A 103 6.08 -11.57 5.71
CA HIS A 103 6.18 -12.02 4.32
C HIS A 103 6.86 -13.39 4.25
N ASP A 104 7.95 -13.60 5.00
CA ASP A 104 8.65 -14.90 5.09
C ASP A 104 7.77 -16.02 5.65
N ALA A 105 6.84 -15.67 6.56
CA ALA A 105 5.84 -16.61 7.11
C ALA A 105 4.59 -16.76 6.23
N SER A 106 4.53 -16.10 5.06
CA SER A 106 3.35 -16.12 4.19
C SER A 106 3.10 -17.49 3.59
N THR A 107 1.82 -17.77 3.38
CA THR A 107 1.33 -18.95 2.67
C THR A 107 0.54 -18.51 1.43
N PRO A 108 0.24 -19.39 0.46
CA PRO A 108 -0.60 -19.02 -0.68
C PRO A 108 -1.98 -18.48 -0.30
N GLU A 109 -2.49 -18.84 0.88
CA GLU A 109 -3.80 -18.41 1.36
C GLU A 109 -3.75 -17.15 2.23
N CYS A 110 -2.62 -16.92 2.92
CA CYS A 110 -2.45 -15.84 3.89
C CYS A 110 -1.11 -15.15 3.64
N THR A 111 -1.15 -14.00 2.99
CA THR A 111 0.05 -13.24 2.66
C THR A 111 -0.13 -11.75 2.96
N ILE A 112 0.98 -11.05 3.04
CA ILE A 112 1.05 -9.59 3.03
C ILE A 112 1.82 -9.12 1.78
N PRO A 113 1.69 -7.86 1.37
CA PRO A 113 2.51 -7.30 0.30
C PRO A 113 4.00 -7.50 0.57
N GLU A 114 4.75 -7.95 -0.44
CA GLU A 114 6.19 -8.14 -0.35
C GLU A 114 6.91 -6.83 0.01
N PRO A 115 7.73 -6.78 1.06
CA PRO A 115 8.59 -5.65 1.36
C PRO A 115 9.82 -5.68 0.45
N LEU A 116 9.92 -4.69 -0.44
CA LEU A 116 10.97 -4.66 -1.47
C LEU A 116 12.23 -3.93 -1.02
N LEU A 117 12.07 -2.82 -0.29
CA LEU A 117 13.18 -1.93 0.06
C LEU A 117 12.85 -1.10 1.30
N PHE A 118 13.89 -0.87 2.13
CA PHE A 118 13.88 0.15 3.18
C PHE A 118 14.98 1.17 2.91
N VAL A 119 14.60 2.42 2.63
CA VAL A 119 15.53 3.55 2.43
C VAL A 119 15.66 4.27 3.76
N GLN A 120 16.75 3.97 4.47
CA GLN A 120 16.95 4.48 5.83
C GLN A 120 17.10 6.00 5.88
N ALA A 121 17.79 6.60 4.90
CA ALA A 121 18.02 8.05 4.84
C ALA A 121 16.71 8.84 4.77
N GLU A 122 15.70 8.28 4.08
CA GLU A 122 14.42 8.91 3.83
C GLU A 122 13.28 8.36 4.73
N ASN A 123 13.59 7.51 5.69
CA ASN A 123 12.59 6.81 6.51
C ASN A 123 11.47 6.19 5.65
N ALA A 124 11.84 5.62 4.51
CA ALA A 124 10.88 5.17 3.50
C ALA A 124 10.87 3.65 3.35
N ILE A 125 9.68 3.10 3.13
CA ILE A 125 9.45 1.68 2.84
C ILE A 125 8.83 1.54 1.46
N VAL A 126 9.38 0.68 0.62
CA VAL A 126 8.79 0.27 -0.65
C VAL A 126 8.25 -1.14 -0.52
N MET A 127 7.01 -1.34 -0.93
CA MET A 127 6.32 -2.64 -0.89
C MET A 127 5.68 -2.91 -2.25
N ALA A 128 5.53 -4.17 -2.62
CA ALA A 128 4.74 -4.55 -3.78
C ALA A 128 3.30 -4.03 -3.64
N HIS A 129 2.74 -3.49 -4.73
CA HIS A 129 1.33 -3.13 -4.78
C HIS A 129 0.50 -4.37 -5.09
N VAL A 130 -0.50 -4.63 -4.28
CA VAL A 130 -1.48 -5.69 -4.52
C VAL A 130 -2.67 -5.08 -5.23
N ASP A 131 -2.83 -5.43 -6.50
CA ASP A 131 -4.00 -5.00 -7.30
C ASP A 131 -5.17 -5.94 -7.01
N ALA A 132 -5.76 -5.75 -5.85
CA ALA A 132 -6.91 -6.52 -5.41
C ALA A 132 -7.94 -5.63 -4.72
N PRO A 133 -9.23 -5.93 -4.85
CA PRO A 133 -10.27 -5.19 -4.17
C PRO A 133 -10.19 -5.40 -2.66
N ILE A 134 -10.39 -4.32 -1.91
CA ILE A 134 -10.44 -4.37 -0.45
C ILE A 134 -11.69 -5.16 -0.03
N ALA A 135 -11.54 -6.11 0.92
CA ALA A 135 -12.64 -6.94 1.40
C ALA A 135 -13.87 -6.13 1.84
N GLY A 136 -13.65 -5.00 2.54
CA GLY A 136 -14.73 -4.09 2.92
C GLY A 136 -15.51 -3.54 1.71
N SER A 137 -14.83 -3.17 0.63
CA SER A 137 -15.50 -2.67 -0.58
C SER A 137 -16.30 -3.76 -1.31
N LEU A 138 -15.82 -5.01 -1.25
CA LEU A 138 -16.56 -6.16 -1.79
C LEU A 138 -17.83 -6.41 -0.99
N LEU A 139 -17.78 -6.33 0.33
CA LEU A 139 -18.94 -6.55 1.21
C LEU A 139 -19.98 -5.42 1.06
N MET A 140 -19.52 -4.17 0.88
CA MET A 140 -20.41 -2.98 0.78
C MET A 140 -21.12 -2.86 -0.57
N LYS A 141 -20.61 -3.45 -1.64
CA LYS A 141 -21.19 -3.33 -2.99
C LYS A 141 -22.55 -4.01 -3.19
N GLY A 142 -23.12 -4.62 -2.19
CA GLY A 142 -24.53 -5.07 -2.18
C GLY A 142 -24.95 -6.17 -3.18
N PHE A 143 -24.14 -6.40 -4.22
CA PHE A 143 -24.46 -7.26 -5.37
C PHE A 143 -24.01 -8.72 -5.21
N HIS A 144 -23.56 -9.11 -4.02
CA HIS A 144 -23.06 -10.46 -3.80
C HIS A 144 -24.11 -11.35 -3.14
N SER A 145 -24.22 -12.59 -3.61
CA SER A 145 -25.01 -13.61 -2.94
C SER A 145 -24.51 -13.80 -1.48
N ARG A 146 -25.38 -14.36 -0.65
CA ARG A 146 -25.05 -14.67 0.75
C ARG A 146 -23.79 -15.54 0.84
N GLU A 147 -23.68 -16.56 0.00
CA GLU A 147 -22.54 -17.49 -0.01
C GLU A 147 -21.23 -16.76 -0.33
N ARG A 148 -21.27 -15.81 -1.26
CA ARG A 148 -20.07 -15.02 -1.63
C ARG A 148 -19.62 -14.10 -0.49
N ARG A 149 -20.57 -13.48 0.23
CA ARG A 149 -20.25 -12.67 1.41
C ARG A 149 -19.65 -13.52 2.52
N GLU A 150 -20.24 -14.67 2.81
CA GLU A 150 -19.72 -15.62 3.78
C GLU A 150 -18.31 -16.12 3.41
N ALA A 151 -18.04 -16.38 2.14
CA ALA A 151 -16.72 -16.76 1.65
C ALA A 151 -15.68 -15.64 1.87
N ILE A 152 -16.04 -14.36 1.61
CA ILE A 152 -15.15 -13.20 1.85
C ILE A 152 -14.86 -13.08 3.36
N ILE A 153 -15.89 -13.15 4.20
CA ILE A 153 -15.73 -13.05 5.65
C ILE A 153 -14.85 -14.19 6.18
N ARG A 154 -15.04 -15.41 5.70
CA ARG A 154 -14.25 -16.58 6.10
C ARG A 154 -12.78 -16.45 5.72
N LYS A 155 -12.49 -15.94 4.51
CA LYS A 155 -11.11 -15.63 4.08
C LYS A 155 -10.47 -14.55 4.94
N ALA A 156 -11.19 -13.47 5.22
CA ALA A 156 -10.70 -12.39 6.08
C ALA A 156 -10.44 -12.88 7.51
N ALA A 157 -11.34 -13.68 8.10
CA ALA A 157 -11.15 -14.25 9.43
C ALA A 157 -9.95 -15.19 9.49
N ARG A 158 -9.74 -16.03 8.46
CA ARG A 158 -8.56 -16.91 8.35
C ARG A 158 -7.27 -16.09 8.29
N TRP A 159 -7.24 -15.04 7.47
CA TRP A 159 -6.08 -14.15 7.36
C TRP A 159 -5.80 -13.45 8.69
N LEU A 160 -6.82 -12.93 9.38
CA LEU A 160 -6.67 -12.31 10.68
C LEU A 160 -6.14 -13.30 11.73
N GLY A 161 -6.66 -14.52 11.76
CA GLY A 161 -6.17 -15.58 12.66
C GLY A 161 -4.69 -15.88 12.41
N TRP A 162 -4.30 -16.05 11.13
CA TRP A 162 -2.90 -16.21 10.75
C TRP A 162 -2.05 -15.02 11.17
N PHE A 163 -2.50 -13.79 10.91
CA PHE A 163 -1.78 -12.57 11.26
C PHE A 163 -1.57 -12.46 12.78
N HIS A 164 -2.59 -12.76 13.60
CA HIS A 164 -2.48 -12.75 15.05
C HIS A 164 -1.51 -13.79 15.58
N GLN A 165 -1.46 -14.99 14.99
CA GLN A 165 -0.50 -16.03 15.38
C GLN A 165 0.95 -15.65 15.11
N HIS A 166 1.21 -14.82 14.10
CA HIS A 166 2.55 -14.40 13.71
C HIS A 166 2.90 -12.98 14.21
N SER A 167 1.93 -12.23 14.70
CA SER A 167 2.16 -10.90 15.27
C SER A 167 2.62 -11.03 16.73
N ASP A 168 3.65 -10.26 17.11
CA ASP A 168 4.13 -10.16 18.50
C ASP A 168 3.16 -9.34 19.37
N VAL A 169 1.92 -9.16 18.95
CA VAL A 169 0.87 -8.49 19.72
C VAL A 169 0.29 -9.52 20.66
N THR A 170 0.84 -9.54 21.87
CA THR A 170 0.17 -10.18 23.01
C THR A 170 -1.15 -9.45 23.25
N PRO A 171 -2.30 -10.13 23.39
CA PRO A 171 -3.59 -9.50 23.66
C PRO A 171 -3.59 -8.75 24.97
#